data_5dadee59b66233414d5f4d1e6c84e2ec
#
_entry.id   5dadee59b66233414d5f4d1e6c84e2ec
#
_cell.length_a   1.000
_cell.length_b   1.000
_cell.length_c   1.000
_cell.angle_alpha   90.00
_cell.angle_beta   90.00
_cell.angle_gamma   90.00
#
_symmetry.space_group_name_H-M   'P 1'
#
loop_
_entity.id
_entity.type
_entity.pdbx_description
1 polymer ?
#
loop_
_entity_poly.entity_id
_entity_poly.type
_entity_poly.pdbx_seq_one_letter_code
_entity_poly.pdbx_strand_id
1 'polypeptide(L)'
;MAKISFYGGWINLKSLNKEDKKNYILSMFFFFLGAVCWGIHLSGTDIGLLAADNVNDTSVPLTIVRISIVILWMVAVIYYMKFYKAQDELFKRYQEYTLSWGALSFIALGLVISLLSPYFAFSPSFYEFFLAFVVGAIIGGYRFHKAYLS
;
A
#
# COMPACT_ATOMS: atom_id res chain seq x y z
N MET A 1 -10.36 -19.29 -18.03
CA MET A 1 -9.47 -18.44 -17.22
C MET A 1 -9.09 -17.23 -18.05
N ALA A 2 -9.42 -16.03 -17.60
CA ALA A 2 -9.02 -14.81 -18.29
C ALA A 2 -7.51 -14.61 -18.03
N LYS A 3 -6.73 -14.57 -19.11
CA LYS A 3 -5.29 -14.36 -19.05
C LYS A 3 -5.06 -12.87 -18.79
N ILE A 4 -4.56 -12.51 -17.61
CA ILE A 4 -4.22 -11.11 -17.31
C ILE A 4 -3.10 -10.70 -18.23
N SER A 5 -3.31 -9.60 -18.95
CA SER A 5 -2.25 -8.92 -19.68
C SER A 5 -1.79 -7.69 -18.91
N PHE A 6 -0.48 -7.50 -18.82
CA PHE A 6 0.12 -6.31 -18.24
C PHE A 6 0.44 -5.32 -19.38
N TYR A 7 0.17 -4.05 -19.13
CA TYR A 7 0.57 -2.97 -20.02
C TYR A 7 1.42 -1.98 -19.24
N GLY A 8 2.71 -1.90 -19.55
CA GLY A 8 3.64 -1.02 -18.86
C GLY A 8 3.72 -1.24 -17.32
N GLY A 9 3.60 -2.49 -16.86
CA GLY A 9 3.61 -2.83 -15.44
C GLY A 9 2.26 -2.72 -14.71
N TRP A 10 1.22 -2.24 -15.40
CA TRP A 10 -0.15 -2.12 -14.86
C TRP A 10 -1.05 -3.22 -15.37
N ILE A 11 -2.06 -3.58 -14.56
CA ILE A 11 -3.08 -4.54 -14.97
C ILE A 11 -3.93 -3.94 -16.07
N ASN A 12 -4.03 -4.64 -17.19
CA ASN A 12 -4.94 -4.26 -18.26
C ASN A 12 -6.37 -4.63 -17.88
N LEU A 13 -7.15 -3.64 -17.44
CA LEU A 13 -8.55 -3.85 -17.02
C LEU A 13 -9.45 -4.41 -18.13
N LYS A 14 -9.05 -4.30 -19.40
CA LYS A 14 -9.81 -4.86 -20.53
C LYS A 14 -9.65 -6.37 -20.66
N SER A 15 -8.56 -6.93 -20.10
CA SER A 15 -8.32 -8.38 -20.10
C SER A 15 -9.06 -9.13 -18.99
N LEU A 16 -9.60 -8.41 -18.00
CA LEU A 16 -10.32 -8.99 -16.88
C LEU A 16 -11.76 -9.36 -17.26
N ASN A 17 -12.25 -10.46 -16.72
CA ASN A 17 -13.67 -10.78 -16.80
C ASN A 17 -14.50 -9.75 -15.97
N LYS A 18 -15.81 -9.74 -16.16
CA LYS A 18 -16.71 -8.75 -15.57
C LYS A 18 -16.68 -8.75 -14.03
N GLU A 19 -16.58 -9.94 -13.44
CA GLU A 19 -16.56 -10.10 -11.98
C GLU A 19 -15.22 -9.69 -11.37
N ASP A 20 -14.11 -10.14 -11.94
CA ASP A 20 -12.75 -9.78 -11.50
C ASP A 20 -12.51 -8.28 -11.63
N LYS A 21 -12.96 -7.69 -12.74
CA LYS A 21 -12.90 -6.24 -12.94
C LYS A 21 -13.67 -5.49 -11.87
N LYS A 22 -14.88 -5.95 -11.53
CA LYS A 22 -15.69 -5.34 -10.45
C LYS A 22 -14.96 -5.43 -9.12
N ASN A 23 -14.45 -6.61 -8.75
CA ASN A 23 -13.75 -6.82 -7.49
C ASN A 23 -12.48 -5.97 -7.39
N TYR A 24 -11.71 -5.88 -8.47
CA TYR A 24 -10.53 -5.04 -8.53
C TYR A 24 -10.86 -3.55 -8.38
N ILE A 25 -11.83 -3.04 -9.14
CA ILE A 25 -12.23 -1.62 -9.07
C ILE A 25 -12.76 -1.27 -7.68
N LEU A 26 -13.61 -2.11 -7.09
CA LEU A 26 -14.12 -1.87 -5.74
C LEU A 26 -13.00 -1.88 -4.70
N SER A 27 -12.07 -2.81 -4.81
CA SER A 27 -10.91 -2.85 -3.92
C SER A 27 -10.11 -1.54 -4.02
N MET A 28 -9.74 -1.11 -5.22
CA MET A 28 -8.98 0.13 -5.44
C MET A 28 -9.74 1.36 -4.95
N PHE A 29 -11.05 1.42 -5.17
CA PHE A 29 -11.90 2.52 -4.70
C PHE A 29 -11.88 2.64 -3.16
N PHE A 30 -12.07 1.53 -2.45
CA PHE A 30 -12.06 1.53 -1.00
C PHE A 30 -10.65 1.76 -0.42
N PHE A 31 -9.59 1.28 -1.06
CA PHE A 31 -8.22 1.62 -0.67
C PHE A 31 -7.96 3.12 -0.82
N PHE A 32 -8.35 3.71 -1.95
CA PHE A 32 -8.18 5.13 -2.20
C PHE A 32 -8.96 5.98 -1.19
N LEU A 33 -10.23 5.63 -0.94
CA LEU A 33 -11.05 6.35 0.04
C LEU A 33 -10.47 6.25 1.46
N GLY A 34 -9.99 5.06 1.84
CA GLY A 34 -9.29 4.86 3.12
C GLY A 34 -8.00 5.66 3.21
N ALA A 35 -7.25 5.79 2.10
CA ALA A 35 -6.03 6.60 2.05
C ALA A 35 -6.34 8.11 2.20
N VAL A 36 -7.45 8.60 1.63
CA VAL A 36 -7.93 9.98 1.84
C VAL A 36 -8.27 10.21 3.32
N CYS A 37 -9.03 9.32 3.94
CA CYS A 37 -9.33 9.39 5.37
C CYS A 37 -8.06 9.34 6.23
N TRP A 38 -7.07 8.54 5.82
CA TRP A 38 -5.79 8.46 6.49
C TRP A 38 -4.99 9.76 6.36
N GLY A 39 -5.01 10.41 5.20
CA GLY A 39 -4.43 11.75 5.00
C GLY A 39 -5.07 12.80 5.93
N ILE A 40 -6.40 12.77 6.10
CA ILE A 40 -7.10 13.63 7.06
C ILE A 40 -6.66 13.33 8.50
N HIS A 41 -6.54 12.05 8.85
CA HIS A 41 -6.04 11.66 10.16
C HIS A 41 -4.62 12.19 10.40
N LEU A 42 -3.74 12.10 9.41
CA LEU A 42 -2.36 12.61 9.50
C LEU A 42 -2.28 14.12 9.69
N SER A 43 -3.12 14.87 8.99
CA SER A 43 -3.16 16.34 9.12
C SER A 43 -3.71 16.81 10.47
N GLY A 44 -4.40 15.94 11.21
CA GLY A 44 -4.93 16.21 12.54
C GLY A 44 -4.10 15.64 13.70
N THR A 45 -2.96 14.99 13.41
CA THR A 45 -2.10 14.38 14.43
C THR A 45 -0.64 14.72 14.19
N ASP A 46 0.10 14.91 15.29
CA ASP A 46 1.55 15.21 15.28
C ASP A 46 2.40 13.97 15.02
N ILE A 47 2.33 13.40 13.82
CA ILE A 47 3.10 12.20 13.51
C ILE A 47 4.04 12.45 12.34
N GLY A 48 5.35 12.42 12.60
CA GLY A 48 6.41 12.50 11.58
C GLY A 48 6.60 13.88 10.97
N LEU A 49 6.94 13.93 9.68
CA LEU A 49 7.23 15.16 8.93
C LEU A 49 6.05 16.15 8.78
N LEU A 50 4.84 15.73 9.15
CA LEU A 50 3.60 16.52 9.02
C LEU A 50 3.03 16.95 10.37
N ALA A 51 3.88 17.03 11.38
CA ALA A 51 3.50 17.35 12.76
C ALA A 51 2.71 18.66 12.91
N ALA A 52 1.52 18.57 13.45
CA ALA A 52 0.72 19.68 13.95
C ALA A 52 0.60 19.62 15.50
N ASP A 53 0.59 20.72 16.20
CA ASP A 53 0.79 20.84 17.67
C ASP A 53 -0.24 20.15 18.62
N ASN A 54 -1.13 19.26 18.14
CA ASN A 54 -2.22 18.67 18.92
C ASN A 54 -2.24 17.14 18.93
N VAL A 55 -1.28 16.51 19.62
CA VAL A 55 -1.01 15.06 19.65
C VAL A 55 -2.15 14.19 20.20
N ASN A 56 -3.04 14.74 21.01
CA ASN A 56 -4.03 13.95 21.78
C ASN A 56 -5.49 14.30 21.43
N ASP A 57 -5.76 14.74 20.19
CA ASP A 57 -7.13 15.03 19.83
C ASP A 57 -7.94 13.71 19.72
N THR A 58 -8.74 13.45 20.78
CA THR A 58 -9.74 12.39 20.85
C THR A 58 -11.13 12.89 20.50
N SER A 59 -11.20 13.97 19.73
CA SER A 59 -12.50 14.51 19.29
C SER A 59 -13.32 13.45 18.55
N VAL A 60 -14.63 13.52 18.73
CA VAL A 60 -15.56 12.56 18.11
C VAL A 60 -15.37 12.49 16.59
N PRO A 61 -15.22 13.61 15.84
CA PRO A 61 -14.97 13.57 14.41
C PRO A 61 -13.71 12.79 14.03
N LEU A 62 -12.60 13.00 14.72
CA LEU A 62 -11.35 12.30 14.43
C LEU A 62 -11.42 10.81 14.77
N THR A 63 -12.14 10.45 15.81
CA THR A 63 -12.41 9.05 16.15
C THR A 63 -13.23 8.35 15.07
N ILE A 64 -14.24 9.02 14.51
CA ILE A 64 -15.02 8.49 13.37
C ILE A 64 -14.12 8.27 12.16
N VAL A 65 -13.22 9.21 11.85
CA VAL A 65 -12.26 9.06 10.75
C VAL A 65 -11.36 7.84 10.97
N ARG A 66 -10.83 7.63 12.17
CA ARG A 66 -9.98 6.45 12.52
C ARG A 66 -10.73 5.13 12.31
N ILE A 67 -11.96 5.04 12.79
CA ILE A 67 -12.80 3.85 12.61
C ILE A 67 -13.10 3.63 11.12
N SER A 68 -13.40 4.70 10.38
CA SER A 68 -13.68 4.63 8.94
C SER A 68 -12.50 4.09 8.15
N ILE A 69 -11.26 4.48 8.48
CA ILE A 69 -10.05 3.95 7.82
C ILE A 69 -10.00 2.42 7.94
N VAL A 70 -10.20 1.90 9.16
CA VAL A 70 -10.16 0.46 9.41
C VAL A 70 -11.23 -0.28 8.60
N ILE A 71 -12.48 0.22 8.64
CA ILE A 71 -13.59 -0.41 7.92
C ILE A 71 -13.36 -0.39 6.41
N LEU A 72 -12.95 0.76 5.86
CA LEU A 72 -12.71 0.92 4.42
C LEU A 72 -11.61 -0.01 3.93
N TRP A 73 -10.50 -0.10 4.66
CA TRP A 73 -9.41 -1.00 4.28
C TRP A 73 -9.76 -2.47 4.46
N MET A 74 -10.53 -2.85 5.49
CA MET A 74 -11.04 -4.21 5.61
C MET A 74 -11.91 -4.61 4.42
N VAL A 75 -12.84 -3.74 4.01
CA VAL A 75 -13.68 -3.96 2.83
C VAL A 75 -12.82 -4.05 1.56
N ALA A 76 -11.84 -3.16 1.40
CA ALA A 76 -10.90 -3.19 0.29
C ALA A 76 -10.15 -4.53 0.20
N VAL A 77 -9.63 -5.01 1.33
CA VAL A 77 -8.91 -6.30 1.41
C VAL A 77 -9.83 -7.47 1.04
N ILE A 78 -11.09 -7.47 1.49
CA ILE A 78 -12.05 -8.54 1.15
C ILE A 78 -12.26 -8.60 -0.38
N TYR A 79 -12.47 -7.47 -1.05
CA TYR A 79 -12.62 -7.44 -2.51
C TYR A 79 -11.32 -7.78 -3.21
N TYR A 80 -10.18 -7.32 -2.70
CA TYR A 80 -8.87 -7.68 -3.23
C TYR A 80 -8.59 -9.19 -3.13
N MET A 81 -8.91 -9.82 -2.02
CA MET A 81 -8.74 -11.26 -1.84
C MET A 81 -9.63 -12.09 -2.77
N LYS A 82 -10.86 -11.65 -3.05
CA LYS A 82 -11.71 -12.27 -4.06
C LYS A 82 -11.08 -12.18 -5.45
N PHE A 83 -10.60 -10.99 -5.82
CA PHE A 83 -9.87 -10.77 -7.06
C PHE A 83 -8.62 -11.65 -7.12
N TYR A 84 -7.75 -11.60 -6.11
CA TYR A 84 -6.47 -12.33 -6.06
C TYR A 84 -6.64 -13.85 -6.21
N LYS A 85 -7.64 -14.44 -5.54
CA LYS A 85 -7.90 -15.88 -5.63
C LYS A 85 -8.28 -16.34 -7.04
N ALA A 86 -8.92 -15.48 -7.81
CA ALA A 86 -9.35 -15.78 -9.18
C ALA A 86 -8.22 -15.63 -10.22
N GLN A 87 -7.08 -15.04 -9.82
CA GLN A 87 -5.98 -14.76 -10.74
C GLN A 87 -5.10 -15.98 -11.01
N ASP A 88 -4.37 -15.90 -12.13
CA ASP A 88 -3.41 -16.92 -12.54
C ASP A 88 -2.14 -16.93 -11.67
N GLU A 89 -1.33 -17.96 -11.85
CA GLU A 89 -0.10 -18.18 -11.10
C GLU A 89 0.93 -17.07 -11.37
N LEU A 90 0.98 -16.54 -12.60
CA LEU A 90 1.92 -15.47 -12.95
C LEU A 90 1.63 -14.19 -12.16
N PHE A 91 0.34 -13.83 -12.02
CA PHE A 91 -0.05 -12.68 -11.21
C PHE A 91 0.30 -12.88 -9.73
N LYS A 92 0.05 -14.07 -9.19
CA LYS A 92 0.38 -14.39 -7.79
C LYS A 92 1.87 -14.28 -7.54
N ARG A 93 2.70 -14.84 -8.40
CA ARG A 93 4.17 -14.71 -8.34
C ARG A 93 4.64 -13.25 -8.44
N TYR A 94 4.00 -12.46 -9.32
CA TYR A 94 4.29 -11.03 -9.40
C TYR A 94 4.04 -10.32 -8.07
N GLN A 95 2.89 -10.60 -7.43
CA GLN A 95 2.54 -10.01 -6.13
C GLN A 95 3.50 -10.46 -5.01
N GLU A 96 3.79 -11.75 -4.93
CA GLU A 96 4.73 -12.30 -3.95
C GLU A 96 6.12 -11.70 -4.10
N TYR A 97 6.62 -11.61 -5.33
CA TYR A 97 7.93 -11.01 -5.62
C TYR A 97 7.96 -9.52 -5.24
N THR A 98 6.93 -8.76 -5.60
CA THR A 98 6.80 -7.34 -5.28
C THR A 98 6.75 -7.10 -3.77
N LEU A 99 5.94 -7.88 -3.04
CA LEU A 99 5.83 -7.79 -1.59
C LEU A 99 7.13 -8.20 -0.90
N SER A 100 7.83 -9.22 -1.38
CA SER A 100 9.12 -9.65 -0.84
C SER A 100 10.19 -8.55 -0.98
N TRP A 101 10.25 -7.87 -2.11
CA TRP A 101 11.14 -6.72 -2.28
C TRP A 101 10.76 -5.54 -1.38
N GLY A 102 9.47 -5.30 -1.20
CA GLY A 102 8.97 -4.32 -0.24
C GLY A 102 9.41 -4.64 1.19
N ALA A 103 9.23 -5.88 1.62
CA ALA A 103 9.64 -6.33 2.95
C ALA A 103 11.15 -6.25 3.17
N LEU A 104 11.94 -6.67 2.19
CA LEU A 104 13.41 -6.55 2.26
C LEU A 104 13.86 -5.09 2.35
N SER A 105 13.24 -4.20 1.57
CA SER A 105 13.54 -2.77 1.60
C SER A 105 13.12 -2.14 2.93
N PHE A 106 11.96 -2.51 3.46
CA PHE A 106 11.50 -2.09 4.80
C PHE A 106 12.54 -2.42 5.88
N ILE A 107 13.06 -3.66 5.87
CA ILE A 107 14.07 -4.10 6.84
C ILE A 107 15.39 -3.37 6.61
N ALA A 108 15.93 -3.38 5.39
CA ALA A 108 17.25 -2.83 5.08
C ALA A 108 17.30 -1.31 5.29
N LEU A 109 16.39 -0.56 4.65
CA LEU A 109 16.33 0.90 4.80
C LEU A 109 15.87 1.30 6.20
N GLY A 110 14.96 0.54 6.80
CA GLY A 110 14.52 0.76 8.17
C GLY A 110 15.67 0.65 9.17
N LEU A 111 16.54 -0.34 9.02
CA LEU A 111 17.76 -0.45 9.84
C LEU A 111 18.70 0.75 9.62
N VAL A 112 18.94 1.15 8.36
CA VAL A 112 19.76 2.32 8.05
C VAL A 112 19.18 3.59 8.69
N ILE A 113 17.89 3.84 8.51
CA ILE A 113 17.20 5.00 9.11
C ILE A 113 17.32 4.97 10.64
N SER A 114 17.09 3.81 11.25
CA SER A 114 17.16 3.64 12.70
C SER A 114 18.59 3.87 13.25
N LEU A 115 19.62 3.40 12.54
CA LEU A 115 21.02 3.59 12.95
C LEU A 115 21.50 5.04 12.75
N LEU A 116 20.98 5.74 11.74
CA LEU A 116 21.36 7.13 11.46
C LEU A 116 20.56 8.16 12.28
N SER A 117 19.40 7.79 12.80
CA SER A 117 18.52 8.71 13.50
C SER A 117 19.17 9.50 14.65
N PRO A 118 20.06 8.91 15.50
CA PRO A 118 20.72 9.66 16.57
C PRO A 118 21.65 10.76 16.05
N TYR A 119 22.22 10.61 14.86
CA TYR A 119 23.18 11.58 14.28
C TYR A 119 22.49 12.79 13.65
N PHE A 120 21.24 12.64 13.25
CA PHE A 120 20.47 13.69 12.60
C PHE A 120 19.41 14.31 13.51
N ALA A 121 19.38 13.96 14.80
CA ALA A 121 18.34 14.38 15.75
C ALA A 121 16.90 14.15 15.22
N PHE A 122 16.71 13.06 14.46
CA PHE A 122 15.47 12.70 13.82
C PHE A 122 14.91 11.42 14.48
N SER A 123 13.64 11.45 14.86
CA SER A 123 12.94 10.27 15.38
C SER A 123 12.07 9.66 14.27
N PRO A 124 12.51 8.53 13.67
CA PRO A 124 11.77 7.91 12.58
C PRO A 124 10.41 7.42 13.08
N SER A 125 9.39 7.67 12.29
CA SER A 125 8.03 7.21 12.50
C SER A 125 7.71 6.01 11.61
N PHE A 126 6.53 5.45 11.77
CA PHE A 126 6.04 4.36 10.90
C PHE A 126 6.05 4.75 9.41
N TYR A 127 5.89 6.02 9.08
CA TYR A 127 5.77 6.49 7.69
C TYR A 127 7.06 6.35 6.89
N GLU A 128 8.20 6.64 7.49
CA GLU A 128 9.51 6.50 6.84
C GLU A 128 9.77 5.02 6.52
N PHE A 129 9.41 4.12 7.44
CA PHE A 129 9.50 2.68 7.20
C PHE A 129 8.53 2.22 6.12
N PHE A 130 7.31 2.74 6.12
CA PHE A 130 6.32 2.43 5.10
C PHE A 130 6.74 2.94 3.71
N LEU A 131 7.32 4.14 3.63
CA LEU A 131 7.90 4.65 2.38
C LEU A 131 9.02 3.74 1.87
N ALA A 132 9.89 3.24 2.75
CA ALA A 132 10.92 2.28 2.40
C ALA A 132 10.32 1.00 1.79
N PHE A 133 9.22 0.49 2.37
CA PHE A 133 8.47 -0.63 1.81
C PHE A 133 7.94 -0.33 0.40
N VAL A 134 7.31 0.83 0.21
CA VAL A 134 6.73 1.23 -1.09
C VAL A 134 7.81 1.33 -2.17
N VAL A 135 8.95 1.94 -1.86
CA VAL A 135 10.09 2.04 -2.79
C VAL A 135 10.58 0.64 -3.19
N GLY A 136 10.75 -0.26 -2.21
CA GLY A 136 11.15 -1.64 -2.48
C GLY A 136 10.13 -2.39 -3.34
N ALA A 137 8.84 -2.23 -3.08
CA ALA A 137 7.79 -2.84 -3.87
C ALA A 137 7.78 -2.34 -5.33
N ILE A 138 7.99 -1.03 -5.55
CA ILE A 138 8.12 -0.47 -6.91
C ILE A 138 9.32 -1.07 -7.65
N ILE A 139 10.48 -1.14 -6.99
CA ILE A 139 11.69 -1.75 -7.55
C ILE A 139 11.43 -3.23 -7.88
N GLY A 140 10.82 -3.98 -6.97
CA GLY A 140 10.45 -5.38 -7.18
C GLY A 140 9.54 -5.57 -8.38
N GLY A 141 8.46 -4.78 -8.47
CA GLY A 141 7.55 -4.82 -9.61
C GLY A 141 8.24 -4.53 -10.95
N TYR A 142 9.10 -3.51 -11.00
CA TYR A 142 9.89 -3.18 -12.18
C TYR A 142 10.84 -4.32 -12.58
N ARG A 143 11.56 -4.90 -11.62
CA ARG A 143 12.49 -6.02 -11.88
C ARG A 143 11.77 -7.26 -12.37
N PHE A 144 10.62 -7.59 -11.78
CA PHE A 144 9.80 -8.69 -12.25
C PHE A 144 9.34 -8.47 -13.69
N HIS A 145 8.83 -7.27 -13.99
CA HIS A 145 8.40 -6.93 -15.35
C HIS A 145 9.53 -7.12 -16.36
N LYS A 146 10.72 -6.58 -16.05
CA LYS A 146 11.88 -6.69 -16.93
C LYS A 146 12.38 -8.14 -17.12
N ALA A 147 12.26 -8.99 -16.10
CA ALA A 147 12.77 -10.36 -16.12
C ALA A 147 11.81 -11.36 -16.79
N TYR A 148 10.49 -11.14 -16.68
CA TYR A 148 9.49 -12.15 -17.03
C TYR A 148 8.42 -11.67 -18.01
N LEU A 149 8.32 -10.37 -18.30
CA LEU A 149 7.26 -9.80 -19.14
C LEU A 149 7.77 -8.92 -20.30
N SER A 150 9.08 -8.66 -20.35
CA SER A 150 9.73 -7.88 -21.43
C SER A 150 10.26 -8.76 -22.55
#